data_9f52af763992648005ada6ceccc86ba9
#
_entry.id   9f52af763992648005ada6ceccc86ba9
#
_cell.length_a   1.000
_cell.length_b   1.000
_cell.length_c   1.000
_cell.angle_alpha   90.00
_cell.angle_beta   90.00
_cell.angle_gamma   90.00
#
_symmetry.space_group_name_H-M   'P 1'
#
loop_
_entity.id
_entity.type
_entity.pdbx_description
1 polymer ?
#
loop_
_entity_poly.entity_id
_entity_poly.type
_entity_poly.pdbx_seq_one_letter_code
_entity_poly.pdbx_strand_id
1 'polypeptide(L)'
;MASEIVIKQKEEIVNILAERLKNAKVIILTDYRGINVADVTKLRADLRNVNAEYKVIKNNIVKRALDKNGESGLDELLSGPTAVLMGNEDYLEPAKVIYNFSKDNDFYKIKGGIIDGKVMTAEEIITLAKLPSKQELLSKLAGCLLANISKLAVALDQVRAQKDAE
;
A
#
# COMPACT_ATOMS: atom_id res chain seq x y z
N MET A 1 -35.31 -11.99 15.84
CA MET A 1 -34.38 -12.96 15.20
C MET A 1 -34.08 -12.47 13.80
N ALA A 2 -32.82 -12.46 13.38
CA ALA A 2 -32.50 -12.07 12.00
C ALA A 2 -33.05 -13.16 11.05
N SER A 3 -33.79 -12.76 9.99
CA SER A 3 -34.27 -13.69 8.98
C SER A 3 -33.12 -14.46 8.37
N GLU A 4 -33.24 -15.76 8.13
CA GLU A 4 -32.22 -16.61 7.50
C GLU A 4 -31.75 -16.04 6.16
N ILE A 5 -32.63 -15.35 5.43
CA ILE A 5 -32.31 -14.66 4.19
C ILE A 5 -31.25 -13.56 4.40
N VAL A 6 -31.37 -12.78 5.49
CA VAL A 6 -30.42 -11.71 5.79
C VAL A 6 -29.06 -12.26 6.24
N ILE A 7 -29.05 -13.42 6.89
CA ILE A 7 -27.80 -14.09 7.28
C ILE A 7 -27.07 -14.60 6.04
N LYS A 8 -27.77 -15.26 5.12
CA LYS A 8 -27.21 -15.73 3.84
C LYS A 8 -26.61 -14.60 3.00
N GLN A 9 -27.32 -13.49 2.87
CA GLN A 9 -26.81 -12.31 2.15
C GLN A 9 -25.52 -11.75 2.77
N LYS A 10 -25.41 -11.74 4.10
CA LYS A 10 -24.19 -11.30 4.78
C LYS A 10 -23.05 -12.29 4.59
N GLU A 11 -23.34 -13.58 4.58
CA GLU A 11 -22.34 -14.62 4.31
C GLU A 11 -21.82 -14.55 2.87
N GLU A 12 -22.68 -14.28 1.91
CA GLU A 12 -22.28 -14.05 0.50
C GLU A 12 -21.32 -12.85 0.39
N ILE A 13 -21.64 -11.73 1.06
CA ILE A 13 -20.79 -10.54 1.07
C ILE A 13 -19.41 -10.88 1.69
N VAL A 14 -19.38 -11.63 2.79
CA VAL A 14 -18.13 -12.08 3.44
C VAL A 14 -17.33 -12.98 2.51
N ASN A 15 -17.98 -13.89 1.77
CA ASN A 15 -17.29 -14.79 0.84
C ASN A 15 -16.66 -14.01 -0.33
N ILE A 16 -17.42 -13.12 -0.96
CA ILE A 16 -16.93 -12.26 -2.04
C ILE A 16 -15.76 -11.39 -1.54
N LEU A 17 -15.86 -10.86 -0.33
CA LEU A 17 -14.79 -10.06 0.25
C LEU A 17 -13.56 -10.91 0.56
N ALA A 18 -13.73 -12.11 1.12
CA ALA A 18 -12.62 -13.02 1.40
C ALA A 18 -11.85 -13.42 0.13
N GLU A 19 -12.55 -13.69 -0.97
CA GLU A 19 -11.91 -13.96 -2.27
C GLU A 19 -11.11 -12.77 -2.79
N ARG A 20 -11.66 -11.55 -2.66
CA ARG A 20 -10.96 -10.32 -3.07
C ARG A 20 -9.73 -10.05 -2.21
N LEU A 21 -9.84 -10.21 -0.89
CA LEU A 21 -8.72 -10.04 0.03
C LEU A 21 -7.61 -11.09 -0.24
N LYS A 22 -7.99 -12.32 -0.55
CA LYS A 22 -7.03 -13.39 -0.90
C LYS A 22 -6.24 -13.08 -2.16
N ASN A 23 -6.87 -12.42 -3.14
CA ASN A 23 -6.22 -12.05 -4.40
C ASN A 23 -5.45 -10.74 -4.30
N ALA A 24 -5.69 -9.95 -3.25
CA ALA A 24 -5.02 -8.67 -3.03
C ALA A 24 -3.61 -8.89 -2.47
N LYS A 25 -2.60 -8.27 -3.07
CA LYS A 25 -1.22 -8.25 -2.55
C LYS A 25 -1.04 -7.23 -1.44
N VAL A 26 -1.88 -6.21 -1.42
CA VAL A 26 -1.85 -5.18 -0.41
C VAL A 26 -3.25 -4.89 0.12
N ILE A 27 -3.36 -4.87 1.44
CA ILE A 27 -4.56 -4.49 2.19
C ILE A 27 -4.14 -3.42 3.18
N ILE A 28 -4.63 -2.19 3.03
CA ILE A 28 -4.34 -1.10 3.97
C ILE A 28 -5.64 -0.63 4.62
N LEU A 29 -5.60 -0.51 5.94
CA LEU A 29 -6.69 0.00 6.77
C LEU A 29 -6.43 1.47 7.09
N THR A 30 -7.43 2.31 6.84
CA THR A 30 -7.33 3.75 7.06
C THR A 30 -8.53 4.30 7.80
N ASP A 31 -8.34 5.38 8.54
CA ASP A 31 -9.43 6.16 9.13
C ASP A 31 -9.81 7.29 8.18
N TYR A 32 -11.08 7.36 7.80
CA TYR A 32 -11.60 8.34 6.83
C TYR A 32 -12.40 9.47 7.49
N ARG A 33 -12.41 9.59 8.79
CA ARG A 33 -13.16 10.64 9.49
C ARG A 33 -12.62 12.03 9.16
N GLY A 34 -13.53 12.99 9.03
CA GLY A 34 -13.18 14.40 8.83
C GLY A 34 -12.79 14.77 7.40
N ILE A 35 -12.93 13.88 6.42
CA ILE A 35 -12.57 14.13 5.03
C ILE A 35 -13.81 14.59 4.25
N ASN A 36 -13.62 15.56 3.35
CA ASN A 36 -14.65 16.01 2.41
C ASN A 36 -14.96 14.94 1.36
N VAL A 37 -16.22 14.90 0.92
CA VAL A 37 -16.66 13.97 -0.15
C VAL A 37 -15.89 14.20 -1.46
N ALA A 38 -15.56 15.45 -1.76
CA ALA A 38 -14.76 15.81 -2.94
C ALA A 38 -13.36 15.16 -2.92
N ASP A 39 -12.69 15.20 -1.76
CA ASP A 39 -11.35 14.65 -1.60
C ASP A 39 -11.35 13.12 -1.62
N VAL A 40 -12.36 12.49 -1.01
CA VAL A 40 -12.55 11.02 -1.12
C VAL A 40 -12.80 10.60 -2.57
N THR A 41 -13.51 11.42 -3.34
CA THR A 41 -13.77 11.12 -4.75
C THR A 41 -12.50 11.21 -5.59
N LYS A 42 -11.64 12.21 -5.35
CA LYS A 42 -10.32 12.31 -5.96
C LYS A 42 -9.44 11.11 -5.60
N LEU A 43 -9.36 10.79 -4.29
CA LEU A 43 -8.61 9.63 -3.82
C LEU A 43 -9.05 8.33 -4.51
N ARG A 44 -10.36 8.12 -4.66
CA ARG A 44 -10.88 6.94 -5.39
C ARG A 44 -10.51 6.94 -6.86
N ALA A 45 -10.47 8.11 -7.52
CA ALA A 45 -10.05 8.22 -8.91
C ALA A 45 -8.56 7.87 -9.05
N ASP A 46 -7.70 8.43 -8.20
CA ASP A 46 -6.27 8.17 -8.19
C ASP A 46 -5.96 6.70 -7.90
N LEU A 47 -6.66 6.10 -6.95
CA LEU A 47 -6.49 4.68 -6.62
C LEU A 47 -6.96 3.74 -7.76
N ARG A 48 -7.99 4.11 -8.50
CA ARG A 48 -8.40 3.34 -9.70
C ARG A 48 -7.34 3.36 -10.80
N ASN A 49 -6.63 4.48 -10.96
CA ASN A 49 -5.55 4.58 -11.93
C ASN A 49 -4.39 3.62 -11.64
N VAL A 50 -4.22 3.24 -10.36
CA VAL A 50 -3.20 2.28 -9.90
C VAL A 50 -3.78 0.88 -9.60
N ASN A 51 -4.93 0.55 -10.19
CA ASN A 51 -5.62 -0.74 -10.03
C ASN A 51 -5.89 -1.14 -8.57
N ALA A 52 -6.18 -0.15 -7.72
CA ALA A 52 -6.53 -0.36 -6.33
C ALA A 52 -8.00 0.02 -6.06
N GLU A 53 -8.68 -0.78 -5.25
CA GLU A 53 -10.05 -0.53 -4.80
C GLU A 53 -10.06 0.05 -3.39
N TYR A 54 -10.84 1.13 -3.18
CA TYR A 54 -11.05 1.76 -1.88
C TYR A 54 -12.52 1.66 -1.47
N LYS A 55 -12.79 0.91 -0.42
CA LYS A 55 -14.16 0.65 0.06
C LYS A 55 -14.29 0.86 1.56
N VAL A 56 -15.39 1.47 1.96
CA VAL A 56 -15.79 1.54 3.38
C VAL A 56 -16.66 0.32 3.67
N ILE A 57 -16.19 -0.56 4.53
CA ILE A 57 -16.83 -1.83 4.87
C ILE A 57 -16.96 -1.92 6.39
N LYS A 58 -18.03 -2.54 6.86
CA LYS A 58 -18.26 -2.76 8.28
C LYS A 58 -17.16 -3.67 8.86
N ASN A 59 -16.52 -3.24 9.97
CA ASN A 59 -15.38 -3.93 10.58
C ASN A 59 -15.63 -5.43 10.84
N ASN A 60 -16.83 -5.78 11.32
CA ASN A 60 -17.18 -7.18 11.59
C ASN A 60 -17.21 -8.05 10.31
N ILE A 61 -17.47 -7.48 9.14
CA ILE A 61 -17.45 -8.19 7.86
C ILE A 61 -15.99 -8.39 7.43
N VAL A 62 -15.17 -7.35 7.57
CA VAL A 62 -13.73 -7.41 7.28
C VAL A 62 -13.05 -8.44 8.17
N LYS A 63 -13.32 -8.41 9.49
CA LYS A 63 -12.77 -9.37 10.44
C LYS A 63 -13.10 -10.82 10.03
N ARG A 64 -14.38 -11.13 9.77
CA ARG A 64 -14.80 -12.47 9.36
C ARG A 64 -14.18 -12.91 8.02
N ALA A 65 -13.93 -11.98 7.11
CA ALA A 65 -13.29 -12.27 5.84
C ALA A 65 -11.78 -12.58 6.02
N LEU A 66 -11.09 -11.85 6.90
CA LEU A 66 -9.69 -12.10 7.26
C LEU A 66 -9.53 -13.42 8.03
N ASP A 67 -10.41 -13.69 8.99
CA ASP A 67 -10.43 -14.95 9.75
C ASP A 67 -10.57 -16.17 8.81
N LYS A 68 -11.41 -16.06 7.75
CA LYS A 68 -11.55 -17.11 6.73
C LYS A 68 -10.28 -17.34 5.93
N ASN A 69 -9.51 -16.32 5.70
CA ASN A 69 -8.24 -16.41 4.96
C ASN A 69 -7.07 -16.82 5.87
N GLY A 70 -7.28 -16.91 7.20
CA GLY A 70 -6.24 -17.26 8.16
C GLY A 70 -5.31 -16.09 8.51
N GLU A 71 -5.65 -14.88 8.12
CA GLU A 71 -4.89 -13.66 8.40
C GLU A 71 -5.39 -13.05 9.73
N SER A 72 -4.79 -13.46 10.83
CA SER A 72 -5.03 -12.89 12.15
C SER A 72 -3.94 -11.87 12.49
N GLY A 73 -4.32 -10.75 13.11
CA GLY A 73 -3.37 -9.70 13.54
C GLY A 73 -3.82 -8.27 13.24
N LEU A 74 -4.93 -8.11 12.50
CA LEU A 74 -5.52 -6.79 12.26
C LEU A 74 -6.67 -6.45 13.22
N ASP A 75 -7.00 -7.32 14.16
CA ASP A 75 -8.16 -7.16 15.07
C ASP A 75 -8.10 -5.86 15.86
N GLU A 76 -6.93 -5.50 16.37
CA GLU A 76 -6.70 -4.25 17.11
C GLU A 76 -6.88 -3.00 16.23
N LEU A 77 -6.55 -3.12 14.95
CA LEU A 77 -6.64 -2.02 13.98
C LEU A 77 -8.06 -1.82 13.43
N LEU A 78 -8.93 -2.81 13.55
CA LEU A 78 -10.33 -2.77 13.12
C LEU A 78 -11.25 -2.05 14.13
N SER A 79 -10.71 -1.25 15.04
CA SER A 79 -11.49 -0.41 15.96
C SER A 79 -11.87 0.92 15.32
N GLY A 80 -13.12 1.36 15.49
CA GLY A 80 -13.64 2.63 14.95
C GLY A 80 -13.91 2.59 13.44
N PRO A 81 -14.17 3.76 12.81
CA PRO A 81 -14.43 3.83 11.37
C PRO A 81 -13.18 3.43 10.57
N THR A 82 -13.39 2.52 9.63
CA THR A 82 -12.29 1.95 8.87
C THR A 82 -12.69 1.83 7.41
N ALA A 83 -11.84 2.32 6.53
CA ALA A 83 -11.90 2.05 5.11
C ALA A 83 -10.78 1.08 4.74
N VAL A 84 -11.09 0.19 3.82
CA VAL A 84 -10.19 -0.86 3.34
C VAL A 84 -9.75 -0.51 1.93
N LEU A 85 -8.45 -0.43 1.72
CA LEU A 85 -7.84 -0.38 0.42
C LEU A 85 -7.34 -1.79 0.06
N MET A 86 -7.62 -2.21 -1.15
CA MET A 86 -7.18 -3.49 -1.73
C MET A 86 -6.46 -3.21 -3.05
N GLY A 87 -5.21 -3.63 -3.18
CA GLY A 87 -4.43 -3.53 -4.41
C GLY A 87 -3.98 -4.92 -4.88
N ASN A 88 -4.14 -5.19 -6.19
CA ASN A 88 -3.89 -6.52 -6.75
C ASN A 88 -2.52 -6.65 -7.41
N GLU A 89 -1.99 -5.59 -8.02
CA GLU A 89 -0.78 -5.66 -8.84
C GLU A 89 0.47 -5.25 -8.10
N ASP A 90 0.53 -4.01 -7.64
CA ASP A 90 1.66 -3.42 -6.94
C ASP A 90 1.25 -2.95 -5.55
N TYR A 91 2.19 -3.03 -4.60
CA TYR A 91 1.97 -2.54 -3.24
C TYR A 91 2.52 -1.12 -3.03
N LEU A 92 3.50 -0.67 -3.85
CA LEU A 92 4.16 0.62 -3.68
C LEU A 92 3.31 1.80 -4.15
N GLU A 93 2.67 1.68 -5.33
CA GLU A 93 1.89 2.77 -5.90
C GLU A 93 0.67 3.13 -5.05
N PRO A 94 -0.19 2.18 -4.62
CA PRO A 94 -1.30 2.50 -3.73
C PRO A 94 -0.86 3.08 -2.39
N ALA A 95 0.26 2.59 -1.82
CA ALA A 95 0.80 3.13 -0.58
C ALA A 95 1.27 4.59 -0.73
N LYS A 96 1.87 4.96 -1.88
CA LYS A 96 2.26 6.35 -2.19
C LYS A 96 1.07 7.27 -2.33
N VAL A 97 0.02 6.85 -3.04
CA VAL A 97 -1.21 7.65 -3.20
C VAL A 97 -1.79 7.95 -1.83
N ILE A 98 -1.92 6.95 -0.96
CA ILE A 98 -2.42 7.13 0.41
C ILE A 98 -1.52 8.06 1.23
N TYR A 99 -0.21 7.88 1.15
CA TYR A 99 0.73 8.72 1.90
C TYR A 99 0.68 10.18 1.46
N ASN A 100 0.62 10.45 0.16
CA ASN A 100 0.47 11.81 -0.36
C ASN A 100 -0.85 12.43 0.11
N PHE A 101 -1.93 11.67 0.03
CA PHE A 101 -3.23 12.11 0.53
C PHE A 101 -3.24 12.37 2.03
N SER A 102 -2.51 11.56 2.82
CA SER A 102 -2.35 11.75 4.27
C SER A 102 -1.54 13.01 4.62
N LYS A 103 -0.66 13.48 3.72
CA LYS A 103 0.05 14.74 3.89
C LYS A 103 -0.85 15.95 3.64
N ASP A 104 -1.75 15.83 2.67
CA ASP A 104 -2.66 16.91 2.30
C ASP A 104 -3.84 17.03 3.27
N ASN A 105 -4.13 15.98 4.05
CA ASN A 105 -5.26 15.87 4.96
C ASN A 105 -4.84 15.34 6.33
N ASP A 106 -4.70 16.21 7.31
CA ASP A 106 -4.30 15.86 8.69
C ASP A 106 -5.25 14.89 9.40
N PHE A 107 -6.51 14.84 8.96
CA PHE A 107 -7.54 13.96 9.54
C PHE A 107 -7.42 12.51 9.04
N TYR A 108 -6.76 12.29 7.89
CA TYR A 108 -6.61 10.96 7.32
C TYR A 108 -5.44 10.22 7.95
N LYS A 109 -5.75 9.12 8.62
CA LYS A 109 -4.72 8.32 9.31
C LYS A 109 -4.65 6.91 8.76
N ILE A 110 -3.44 6.46 8.50
CA ILE A 110 -3.15 5.06 8.19
C ILE A 110 -3.10 4.31 9.52
N LYS A 111 -3.87 3.24 9.65
CA LYS A 111 -3.88 2.39 10.85
C LYS A 111 -2.87 1.26 10.76
N GLY A 112 -2.73 0.68 9.61
CA GLY A 112 -1.85 -0.45 9.33
C GLY A 112 -2.39 -1.27 8.16
N GLY A 113 -1.79 -2.42 7.90
CA GLY A 113 -2.26 -3.27 6.79
C GLY A 113 -1.50 -4.57 6.68
N ILE A 114 -1.80 -5.31 5.62
CA ILE A 114 -1.10 -6.53 5.22
C ILE A 114 -0.49 -6.28 3.85
N ILE A 115 0.78 -6.58 3.70
CA ILE A 115 1.51 -6.52 2.44
C ILE A 115 2.22 -7.86 2.24
N ASP A 116 1.92 -8.54 1.14
CA ASP A 116 2.46 -9.88 0.83
C ASP A 116 2.31 -10.88 2.00
N GLY A 117 1.16 -10.86 2.70
CA GLY A 117 0.87 -11.75 3.82
C GLY A 117 1.54 -11.37 5.14
N LYS A 118 2.25 -10.24 5.21
CA LYS A 118 2.87 -9.74 6.44
C LYS A 118 2.08 -8.56 7.00
N VAL A 119 1.74 -8.63 8.27
CA VAL A 119 1.12 -7.52 8.99
C VAL A 119 2.16 -6.42 9.19
N MET A 120 1.83 -5.21 8.76
CA MET A 120 2.67 -4.02 8.87
C MET A 120 1.97 -2.93 9.67
N THR A 121 2.76 -2.23 10.46
CA THR A 121 2.34 -1.05 11.22
C THR A 121 2.19 0.17 10.31
N ALA A 122 1.52 1.22 10.80
CA ALA A 122 1.39 2.48 10.06
C ALA A 122 2.75 3.09 9.69
N GLU A 123 3.75 3.02 10.57
CA GLU A 123 5.09 3.57 10.36
C GLU A 123 5.84 2.83 9.25
N GLU A 124 5.72 1.52 9.19
CA GLU A 124 6.32 0.69 8.14
C GLU A 124 5.70 0.98 6.78
N ILE A 125 4.37 1.14 6.71
CA ILE A 125 3.67 1.51 5.47
C ILE A 125 4.11 2.90 5.00
N ILE A 126 4.26 3.86 5.91
CA ILE A 126 4.79 5.20 5.60
C ILE A 126 6.23 5.11 5.07
N THR A 127 7.04 4.27 5.64
CA THR A 127 8.43 4.07 5.18
C THR A 127 8.45 3.46 3.77
N LEU A 128 7.60 2.48 3.50
CA LEU A 128 7.41 1.91 2.16
C LEU A 128 6.92 2.96 1.15
N ALA A 129 5.97 3.79 1.54
CA ALA A 129 5.43 4.84 0.67
C ALA A 129 6.47 5.93 0.29
N LYS A 130 7.50 6.12 1.11
CA LYS A 130 8.63 7.03 0.83
C LYS A 130 9.62 6.46 -0.18
N LEU A 131 9.58 5.15 -0.46
CA LEU A 131 10.48 4.54 -1.44
C LEU A 131 10.16 5.01 -2.86
N PRO A 132 11.16 5.14 -3.74
CA PRO A 132 10.94 5.40 -5.16
C PRO A 132 10.12 4.30 -5.84
N SER A 133 9.72 4.54 -7.09
CA SER A 133 9.01 3.52 -7.88
C SER A 133 9.88 2.28 -8.09
N LYS A 134 9.27 1.13 -8.39
CA LYS A 134 9.98 -0.11 -8.67
C LYS A 134 11.02 0.07 -9.79
N GLN A 135 10.67 0.82 -10.83
CA GLN A 135 11.58 1.11 -11.94
C GLN A 135 12.78 1.97 -11.50
N GLU A 136 12.54 2.98 -10.66
CA GLU A 136 13.63 3.80 -10.11
C GLU A 136 14.53 3.01 -9.16
N LEU A 137 13.97 2.09 -8.37
CA LEU A 137 14.76 1.20 -7.51
C LEU A 137 15.65 0.27 -8.35
N LEU A 138 15.11 -0.32 -9.42
CA LEU A 138 15.88 -1.13 -10.34
C LEU A 138 16.96 -0.31 -11.06
N SER A 139 16.66 0.91 -11.48
CA SER A 139 17.64 1.83 -12.09
C SER A 139 18.75 2.19 -11.10
N LYS A 140 18.42 2.48 -9.85
CA LYS A 140 19.41 2.73 -8.80
C LYS A 140 20.29 1.52 -8.54
N LEU A 141 19.69 0.32 -8.48
CA LEU A 141 20.44 -0.93 -8.32
C LEU A 141 21.42 -1.14 -9.47
N ALA A 142 20.97 -1.01 -10.72
CA ALA A 142 21.83 -1.11 -11.89
C ALA A 142 22.96 -0.07 -11.87
N GLY A 143 22.63 1.18 -11.51
CA GLY A 143 23.60 2.25 -11.34
C GLY A 143 24.65 1.95 -10.26
N CYS A 144 24.25 1.41 -9.12
CA CYS A 144 25.18 1.01 -8.05
C CYS A 144 26.13 -0.12 -8.50
N LEU A 145 25.65 -1.08 -9.27
CA LEU A 145 26.49 -2.17 -9.82
C LEU A 145 27.51 -1.63 -10.82
N LEU A 146 27.10 -0.71 -11.69
CA LEU A 146 27.98 -0.06 -12.67
C LEU A 146 28.92 0.98 -12.05
N ALA A 147 28.58 1.55 -10.90
CA ALA A 147 29.32 2.64 -10.28
C ALA A 147 30.79 2.27 -9.98
N ASN A 148 31.05 1.01 -9.62
CA ASN A 148 32.41 0.56 -9.31
C ASN A 148 33.30 0.54 -10.58
N ILE A 149 32.74 0.11 -11.71
CA ILE A 149 33.43 0.08 -13.01
C ILE A 149 33.63 1.52 -13.51
N SER A 150 32.60 2.35 -13.41
CA SER A 150 32.68 3.77 -13.82
C SER A 150 33.70 4.55 -12.99
N LYS A 151 33.75 4.34 -11.67
CA LYS A 151 34.76 4.96 -10.80
C LYS A 151 36.18 4.57 -11.18
N LEU A 152 36.40 3.31 -11.56
CA LEU A 152 37.72 2.85 -12.02
C LEU A 152 38.10 3.54 -13.33
N ALA A 153 37.17 3.62 -14.30
CA ALA A 153 37.42 4.31 -15.55
C ALA A 153 37.77 5.81 -15.33
N VAL A 154 36.99 6.50 -14.50
CA VAL A 154 37.26 7.89 -14.13
C VAL A 154 38.62 8.05 -13.45
N ALA A 155 39.00 7.14 -12.55
CA ALA A 155 40.31 7.18 -11.89
C ALA A 155 41.47 7.00 -12.89
N LEU A 156 41.32 6.10 -13.87
CA LEU A 156 42.31 5.91 -14.93
C LEU A 156 42.43 7.15 -15.84
N ASP A 157 41.30 7.78 -16.20
CA ASP A 157 41.30 9.02 -16.97
C ASP A 157 41.94 10.16 -16.21
N GLN A 158 41.72 10.28 -14.90
CA GLN A 158 42.39 11.28 -14.07
C GLN A 158 43.89 11.08 -13.98
N VAL A 159 44.35 9.82 -13.83
CA VAL A 159 45.80 9.51 -13.84
C VAL A 159 46.42 9.83 -15.19
N ARG A 160 45.71 9.55 -16.29
CA ARG A 160 46.14 9.91 -17.64
C ARG A 160 46.28 11.44 -17.79
N ALA A 161 45.24 12.18 -17.39
CA ALA A 161 45.23 13.64 -17.49
C ALA A 161 46.36 14.29 -16.66
N GLN A 162 46.72 13.71 -15.51
CA GLN A 162 47.85 14.17 -14.70
C GLN A 162 49.20 13.92 -15.38
N LYS A 163 49.38 12.76 -16.04
CA LYS A 163 50.61 12.47 -16.81
C LYS A 163 50.75 13.29 -18.10
N ASP A 164 49.65 13.63 -18.71
CA ASP A 164 49.67 14.48 -19.93
C ASP A 164 49.91 15.99 -19.60
N ALA A 165 49.82 16.36 -18.31
CA ALA A 165 50.03 17.72 -17.79
C ALA A 165 51.43 17.95 -17.19
N GLU A 166 52.22 16.91 -17.00
CA GLU A 166 53.67 16.94 -16.65
C GLU A 166 54.55 16.92 -17.91
#